data_b33e2ff0cebcc9b0ab220a8d4b7e000e
#
_entry.id   b33e2ff0cebcc9b0ab220a8d4b7e000e
#
_cell.length_a   1.000
_cell.length_b   1.000
_cell.length_c   1.000
_cell.angle_alpha   90.00
_cell.angle_beta   90.00
_cell.angle_gamma   90.00
#
_symmetry.space_group_name_H-M   'P 1'
#
loop_
_entity.id
_entity.type
_entity.pdbx_description
1 polymer ?
#
loop_
_entity_poly.entity_id
_entity_poly.type
_entity_poly.pdbx_seq_one_letter_code
_entity_poly.pdbx_strand_id
1 'polypeptide(L)'
;MDALTERRWLALIFSLYFFLAVGYSLLMPIWEAPDEPAHYHIVWYLARKDRFPTLEHNYEMNQPKAFYYLGSWVVRGLDKIDTHLSDYVMPHEYKDNIRTPIRRFDWTSDNYRFLLGVYALRWMNILFGAGALLLNWKAFQLIAPQKPTLRIASLTLAALIPQYLHIMSSVSNDALGTLAGALLFYLTVRMISTRSNLLSFILIPLAIILPLTTKLTVLPVSAALFMIIGWTWFYRMPQKRWLVYSGLAVLFFVGIIYFIFPETIKTALGEVTWRLFSLRKSGITSDYLRLITDQIISTYWGKVGWIAVSLPAFVIILLTSFGLIGIIMNALHLIRTKSQDPQFHTWIATWLIALATIAAVARNGLTTGATQGRFLFPAIGALSILMVSGWHDTLPQRLQDRLPLIIVIFMLACNIGLWLFGVVPVYYQPFLD
;
A
#
# COMPACT_ATOMS: atom_id res chain seq x y z
N MET A 1 -6.85 23.93 -16.89
CA MET A 1 -5.82 23.05 -17.48
C MET A 1 -6.50 22.20 -18.57
N ASP A 2 -5.94 22.14 -19.76
CA ASP A 2 -6.46 21.35 -20.87
C ASP A 2 -6.06 19.86 -20.78
N ALA A 3 -6.69 19.02 -21.60
CA ALA A 3 -6.47 17.57 -21.58
C ALA A 3 -5.03 17.18 -22.00
N LEU A 4 -4.36 17.98 -22.82
CA LEU A 4 -2.99 17.73 -23.24
C LEU A 4 -2.01 17.96 -22.10
N THR A 5 -2.20 19.04 -21.36
CA THR A 5 -1.40 19.36 -20.15
C THR A 5 -1.59 18.28 -19.08
N GLU A 6 -2.83 17.80 -18.86
CA GLU A 6 -3.10 16.72 -17.92
C GLU A 6 -2.37 15.42 -18.31
N ARG A 7 -2.37 15.04 -19.60
CA ARG A 7 -1.62 13.88 -20.08
C ARG A 7 -0.10 14.02 -19.91
N ARG A 8 0.45 15.21 -20.11
CA ARG A 8 1.88 15.50 -19.89
C ARG A 8 2.25 15.33 -18.42
N TRP A 9 1.41 15.82 -17.51
CA TRP A 9 1.61 15.61 -16.08
C TRP A 9 1.55 14.14 -15.68
N LEU A 10 0.61 13.38 -16.22
CA LEU A 10 0.54 11.94 -15.97
C LEU A 10 1.81 11.23 -16.45
N ALA A 11 2.25 11.53 -17.67
CA ALA A 11 3.48 10.97 -18.21
C ALA A 11 4.69 11.31 -17.31
N LEU A 12 4.80 12.56 -16.85
CA LEU A 12 5.85 12.97 -15.93
C LEU A 12 5.79 12.21 -14.60
N ILE A 13 4.60 12.13 -13.96
CA ILE A 13 4.45 11.46 -12.65
C ILE A 13 4.82 9.98 -12.77
N PHE A 14 4.33 9.27 -13.80
CA PHE A 14 4.67 7.86 -13.99
C PHE A 14 6.15 7.67 -14.35
N SER A 15 6.74 8.56 -15.15
CA SER A 15 8.19 8.52 -15.43
C SER A 15 9.01 8.71 -14.16
N LEU A 16 8.65 9.69 -13.31
CA LEU A 16 9.30 9.90 -12.02
C LEU A 16 9.10 8.71 -11.07
N TYR A 17 7.89 8.16 -11.01
CA TYR A 17 7.60 6.96 -10.24
C TYR A 17 8.51 5.80 -10.65
N PHE A 18 8.55 5.46 -11.95
CA PHE A 18 9.39 4.36 -12.44
C PHE A 18 10.88 4.64 -12.21
N PHE A 19 11.34 5.85 -12.49
CA PHE A 19 12.74 6.23 -12.25
C PHE A 19 13.14 6.05 -10.77
N LEU A 20 12.35 6.58 -9.86
CA LEU A 20 12.62 6.49 -8.43
C LEU A 20 12.45 5.07 -7.90
N ALA A 21 11.40 4.34 -8.30
CA ALA A 21 11.17 2.97 -7.85
C ALA A 21 12.28 2.03 -8.35
N VAL A 22 12.72 2.15 -9.59
CA VAL A 22 13.90 1.44 -10.09
C VAL A 22 15.15 1.85 -9.31
N GLY A 23 15.31 3.15 -9.03
CA GLY A 23 16.39 3.65 -8.17
C GLY A 23 16.39 3.00 -6.78
N TYR A 24 15.25 2.94 -6.10
CA TYR A 24 15.13 2.21 -4.81
C TYR A 24 15.42 0.71 -4.97
N SER A 25 14.93 0.08 -6.05
CA SER A 25 15.21 -1.33 -6.32
C SER A 25 16.71 -1.65 -6.44
N LEU A 26 17.49 -0.72 -6.97
CA LEU A 26 18.93 -0.87 -7.18
C LEU A 26 19.77 -0.41 -5.99
N LEU A 27 19.37 0.70 -5.33
CA LEU A 27 20.11 1.30 -4.23
C LEU A 27 19.89 0.60 -2.89
N MET A 28 18.69 0.02 -2.67
CA MET A 28 18.46 -0.76 -1.46
C MET A 28 19.10 -2.14 -1.62
N PRO A 29 20.08 -2.50 -0.76
CA PRO A 29 20.69 -3.82 -0.83
C PRO A 29 19.64 -4.92 -0.73
N ILE A 30 19.94 -6.06 -1.32
CA ILE A 30 19.05 -7.23 -1.25
C ILE A 30 18.94 -7.66 0.20
N TRP A 31 17.73 -8.03 0.61
CA TRP A 31 17.35 -8.41 1.96
C TRP A 31 17.26 -7.26 2.98
N GLU A 32 17.51 -6.02 2.57
CA GLU A 32 17.37 -4.85 3.45
C GLU A 32 15.95 -4.24 3.46
N ALA A 33 15.04 -4.72 2.62
CA ALA A 33 13.64 -4.39 2.76
C ALA A 33 12.94 -5.31 3.80
N PRO A 34 11.94 -4.81 4.55
CA PRO A 34 11.26 -5.59 5.57
C PRO A 34 10.65 -6.88 5.00
N ASP A 35 10.95 -8.00 5.64
CA ASP A 35 10.42 -9.34 5.33
C ASP A 35 10.79 -9.88 3.93
N GLU A 36 11.61 -9.16 3.16
CA GLU A 36 11.97 -9.49 1.78
C GLU A 36 12.57 -10.91 1.64
N PRO A 37 13.53 -11.35 2.49
CA PRO A 37 14.09 -12.71 2.38
C PRO A 37 13.03 -13.78 2.66
N ALA A 38 12.12 -13.56 3.61
CA ALA A 38 11.06 -14.49 3.93
C ALA A 38 10.04 -14.62 2.78
N HIS A 39 9.63 -13.51 2.18
CA HIS A 39 8.75 -13.51 1.02
C HIS A 39 9.39 -14.18 -0.20
N TYR A 40 10.66 -13.88 -0.49
CA TYR A 40 11.38 -14.52 -1.59
C TYR A 40 11.53 -16.03 -1.38
N HIS A 41 11.89 -16.46 -0.17
CA HIS A 41 12.02 -17.87 0.17
C HIS A 41 10.72 -18.65 -0.09
N ILE A 42 9.55 -18.11 0.27
CA ILE A 42 8.26 -18.78 -0.01
C ILE A 42 8.04 -18.91 -1.52
N VAL A 43 8.30 -17.86 -2.29
CA VAL A 43 8.16 -17.84 -3.75
C VAL A 43 9.09 -18.91 -4.38
N TRP A 44 10.37 -18.90 -4.01
CA TRP A 44 11.37 -19.84 -4.49
C TRP A 44 11.01 -21.28 -4.13
N TYR A 45 10.62 -21.53 -2.88
CA TYR A 45 10.27 -22.88 -2.41
C TYR A 45 9.04 -23.41 -3.17
N LEU A 46 8.02 -22.59 -3.36
CA LEU A 46 6.83 -22.96 -4.13
C LEU A 46 7.18 -23.25 -5.60
N ALA A 47 8.05 -22.43 -6.20
CA ALA A 47 8.48 -22.64 -7.59
C ALA A 47 9.21 -23.97 -7.79
N ARG A 48 10.08 -24.36 -6.85
CA ARG A 48 10.96 -25.52 -6.94
C ARG A 48 10.36 -26.82 -6.40
N LYS A 49 9.52 -26.74 -5.37
CA LYS A 49 8.98 -27.91 -4.66
C LYS A 49 7.49 -28.16 -4.93
N ASP A 50 6.84 -27.28 -5.67
CA ASP A 50 5.39 -27.30 -5.96
C ASP A 50 4.49 -27.39 -4.71
N ARG A 51 5.02 -26.94 -3.59
CA ARG A 51 4.32 -26.86 -2.29
C ARG A 51 4.85 -25.69 -1.48
N PHE A 52 4.07 -25.24 -0.49
CA PHE A 52 4.51 -24.22 0.46
C PHE A 52 5.47 -24.79 1.51
N PRO A 53 6.42 -24.00 2.04
CA PRO A 53 7.18 -24.38 3.23
C PRO A 53 6.23 -24.42 4.45
N THR A 54 6.67 -25.07 5.53
CA THR A 54 5.89 -25.05 6.79
C THR A 54 6.11 -23.74 7.54
N LEU A 55 5.21 -23.44 8.50
CA LEU A 55 5.33 -22.23 9.34
C LEU A 55 6.63 -22.24 10.18
N GLU A 56 7.12 -23.41 10.57
CA GLU A 56 8.38 -23.58 11.27
C GLU A 56 9.59 -23.15 10.44
N HIS A 57 9.52 -23.32 9.12
CA HIS A 57 10.60 -22.94 8.20
C HIS A 57 10.49 -21.49 7.72
N ASN A 58 9.32 -20.86 7.86
CA ASN A 58 9.12 -19.47 7.42
C ASN A 58 7.92 -18.83 8.13
N TYR A 59 8.19 -17.82 8.93
CA TYR A 59 7.17 -17.11 9.73
C TYR A 59 6.13 -16.36 8.90
N GLU A 60 6.42 -16.00 7.63
CA GLU A 60 5.49 -15.34 6.72
C GLU A 60 4.48 -16.32 6.07
N MET A 61 4.51 -17.60 6.46
CA MET A 61 3.55 -18.59 5.95
C MET A 61 2.11 -18.38 6.44
N ASN A 62 1.88 -17.52 7.42
CA ASN A 62 0.54 -17.07 7.84
C ASN A 62 -0.10 -16.05 6.87
N GLN A 63 0.68 -15.49 5.93
CA GLN A 63 0.18 -14.50 4.97
C GLN A 63 -0.66 -15.13 3.84
N PRO A 64 -1.60 -14.34 3.23
CA PRO A 64 -2.34 -14.75 2.04
C PRO A 64 -1.46 -15.13 0.85
N LYS A 65 -1.92 -16.05 0.01
CA LYS A 65 -1.07 -16.83 -0.89
C LYS A 65 -0.93 -16.29 -2.32
N ALA A 66 -1.79 -15.36 -2.78
CA ALA A 66 -1.82 -14.93 -4.19
C ALA A 66 -0.48 -14.35 -4.67
N PHE A 67 0.17 -13.54 -3.84
CA PHE A 67 1.50 -13.00 -4.17
C PHE A 67 2.53 -14.09 -4.47
N TYR A 68 2.55 -15.13 -3.64
CA TYR A 68 3.51 -16.22 -3.77
C TYR A 68 3.25 -17.08 -5.01
N TYR A 69 2.00 -17.29 -5.39
CA TYR A 69 1.68 -17.97 -6.66
C TYR A 69 2.14 -17.14 -7.86
N LEU A 70 1.84 -15.84 -7.90
CA LEU A 70 2.27 -14.96 -8.99
C LEU A 70 3.81 -14.90 -9.09
N GLY A 71 4.48 -14.74 -7.96
CA GLY A 71 5.95 -14.74 -7.90
C GLY A 71 6.54 -16.07 -8.34
N SER A 72 5.93 -17.22 -7.95
CA SER A 72 6.42 -18.54 -8.35
C SER A 72 6.35 -18.77 -9.87
N TRP A 73 5.38 -18.17 -10.57
CA TRP A 73 5.33 -18.22 -12.03
C TRP A 73 6.49 -17.44 -12.66
N VAL A 74 6.84 -16.28 -12.09
CA VAL A 74 8.01 -15.50 -12.54
C VAL A 74 9.28 -16.31 -12.36
N VAL A 75 9.50 -16.89 -11.18
CA VAL A 75 10.68 -17.72 -10.87
C VAL A 75 10.74 -18.95 -11.79
N ARG A 76 9.64 -19.68 -11.97
CA ARG A 76 9.59 -20.82 -12.92
C ARG A 76 9.88 -20.39 -14.36
N GLY A 77 9.51 -19.17 -14.76
CA GLY A 77 9.85 -18.61 -16.05
C GLY A 77 11.36 -18.41 -16.23
N LEU A 78 12.04 -17.90 -15.21
CA LEU A 78 13.50 -17.73 -15.18
C LEU A 78 14.21 -19.09 -15.16
N ASP A 79 13.72 -20.06 -14.39
CA ASP A 79 14.29 -21.41 -14.29
C ASP A 79 14.27 -22.18 -15.63
N LYS A 80 13.38 -21.84 -16.55
CA LYS A 80 13.40 -22.39 -17.92
C LYS A 80 14.58 -21.88 -18.75
N ILE A 81 15.15 -20.73 -18.40
CA ILE A 81 16.32 -20.15 -19.05
C ILE A 81 17.59 -20.72 -18.43
N ASP A 82 17.70 -20.62 -17.11
CA ASP A 82 18.81 -21.18 -16.31
C ASP A 82 18.33 -21.35 -14.87
N THR A 83 18.50 -22.54 -14.31
CA THR A 83 18.05 -22.87 -12.95
C THR A 83 18.75 -22.07 -11.85
N HIS A 84 19.90 -21.45 -12.13
CA HIS A 84 20.63 -20.61 -11.17
C HIS A 84 20.14 -19.16 -11.11
N LEU A 85 19.28 -18.70 -12.04
CA LEU A 85 18.80 -17.33 -12.10
C LEU A 85 17.90 -16.95 -10.93
N SER A 86 17.41 -17.92 -10.18
CA SER A 86 16.48 -17.73 -9.07
C SER A 86 16.89 -18.49 -7.80
N ASP A 87 18.14 -18.89 -7.68
CA ASP A 87 18.59 -19.60 -6.48
C ASP A 87 18.35 -18.76 -5.22
N TYR A 88 18.00 -19.44 -4.13
CA TYR A 88 17.84 -18.80 -2.83
C TYR A 88 19.17 -18.85 -2.08
N VAL A 89 19.75 -17.71 -1.88
CA VAL A 89 20.92 -17.53 -1.03
C VAL A 89 20.46 -16.96 0.30
N MET A 90 20.60 -17.75 1.36
CA MET A 90 20.30 -17.27 2.72
C MET A 90 21.22 -16.10 3.06
N PRO A 91 20.68 -15.01 3.63
CA PRO A 91 21.54 -13.99 4.20
C PRO A 91 22.42 -14.63 5.26
N HIS A 92 23.75 -14.46 5.14
CA HIS A 92 24.67 -14.92 6.16
C HIS A 92 24.38 -14.22 7.49
N GLU A 93 23.92 -15.02 8.43
CA GLU A 93 23.79 -14.76 9.87
C GLU A 93 23.11 -13.43 10.29
N TYR A 94 21.90 -13.58 10.79
CA TYR A 94 21.34 -12.65 11.74
C TYR A 94 22.11 -12.81 13.07
N LYS A 95 23.29 -12.19 13.22
CA LYS A 95 23.94 -12.05 14.50
C LYS A 95 23.45 -10.74 15.15
N ASP A 96 22.81 -10.91 16.27
CA ASP A 96 22.56 -9.88 17.29
C ASP A 96 21.79 -8.61 16.85
N ASN A 97 20.75 -8.74 16.00
CA ASN A 97 19.96 -7.59 15.53
C ASN A 97 20.76 -6.47 14.83
N ILE A 98 22.05 -6.60 14.70
CA ILE A 98 22.91 -5.75 13.90
C ILE A 98 23.06 -6.43 12.54
N ARG A 99 22.34 -5.90 11.58
CA ARG A 99 22.41 -6.37 10.21
C ARG A 99 23.71 -5.89 9.63
N THR A 100 24.59 -6.83 9.39
CA THR A 100 25.68 -6.57 8.46
C THR A 100 25.03 -6.41 7.09
N PRO A 101 25.16 -5.25 6.44
CA PRO A 101 24.71 -5.10 5.07
C PRO A 101 25.30 -6.25 4.28
N ILE A 102 24.45 -6.93 3.49
CA ILE A 102 24.96 -7.94 2.58
C ILE A 102 25.88 -7.19 1.66
N ARG A 103 27.17 -7.35 1.96
CA ARG A 103 28.23 -6.68 1.24
C ARG A 103 28.04 -6.95 -0.23
N ARG A 104 28.09 -5.89 -1.02
CA ARG A 104 28.16 -5.85 -2.47
C ARG A 104 27.97 -7.20 -3.10
N PHE A 105 26.84 -7.40 -3.76
CA PHE A 105 26.78 -8.46 -4.73
C PHE A 105 27.88 -8.14 -5.75
N ASP A 106 28.94 -8.90 -5.66
CA ASP A 106 29.97 -8.84 -6.67
C ASP A 106 29.37 -9.38 -7.96
N TRP A 107 29.07 -8.48 -8.88
CA TRP A 107 28.53 -8.81 -10.19
C TRP A 107 29.50 -9.66 -11.02
N THR A 108 30.74 -9.84 -10.55
CA THR A 108 31.76 -10.65 -11.19
C THR A 108 31.79 -12.10 -10.73
N SER A 109 31.10 -12.43 -9.63
CA SER A 109 31.01 -13.80 -9.10
C SER A 109 29.81 -14.56 -9.64
N ASP A 110 29.83 -15.90 -9.57
CA ASP A 110 28.70 -16.76 -9.94
C ASP A 110 27.40 -16.45 -9.18
N ASN A 111 27.49 -15.64 -8.13
CA ASN A 111 26.36 -15.20 -7.31
C ASN A 111 25.43 -14.19 -8.01
N TYR A 112 25.84 -13.51 -9.11
CA TYR A 112 24.99 -12.53 -9.78
C TYR A 112 23.69 -13.13 -10.35
N ARG A 113 23.68 -14.43 -10.67
CA ARG A 113 22.56 -15.08 -11.34
C ARG A 113 21.28 -15.06 -10.50
N PHE A 114 21.37 -15.38 -9.20
CA PHE A 114 20.20 -15.38 -8.32
C PHE A 114 19.59 -13.96 -8.14
N LEU A 115 20.38 -12.91 -8.36
CA LEU A 115 19.90 -11.54 -8.28
C LEU A 115 18.76 -11.27 -9.26
N LEU A 116 18.78 -11.94 -10.43
CA LEU A 116 17.72 -11.75 -11.44
C LEU A 116 16.35 -12.17 -10.90
N GLY A 117 16.28 -13.23 -10.12
CA GLY A 117 15.03 -13.64 -9.45
C GLY A 117 14.51 -12.58 -8.50
N VAL A 118 15.38 -12.01 -7.67
CA VAL A 118 15.00 -10.95 -6.73
C VAL A 118 14.55 -9.70 -7.48
N TYR A 119 15.32 -9.24 -8.47
CA TYR A 119 14.98 -8.04 -9.25
C TYR A 119 13.71 -8.24 -10.07
N ALA A 120 13.49 -9.41 -10.66
CA ALA A 120 12.27 -9.71 -11.40
C ALA A 120 11.02 -9.56 -10.49
N LEU A 121 11.09 -10.03 -9.23
CA LEU A 121 10.01 -9.87 -8.26
C LEU A 121 9.88 -8.41 -7.76
N ARG A 122 10.99 -7.69 -7.56
CA ARG A 122 10.95 -6.26 -7.25
C ARG A 122 10.28 -5.47 -8.37
N TRP A 123 10.58 -5.78 -9.64
CA TRP A 123 9.99 -5.10 -10.79
C TRP A 123 8.51 -5.48 -10.99
N MET A 124 8.14 -6.73 -10.72
CA MET A 124 6.73 -7.12 -10.64
C MET A 124 5.96 -6.24 -9.63
N ASN A 125 6.55 -5.99 -8.48
CA ASN A 125 5.95 -5.14 -7.45
C ASN A 125 5.88 -3.66 -7.86
N ILE A 126 6.87 -3.15 -8.59
CA ILE A 126 6.83 -1.80 -9.19
C ILE A 126 5.62 -1.70 -10.14
N LEU A 127 5.35 -2.73 -10.94
CA LEU A 127 4.17 -2.74 -11.82
C LEU A 127 2.85 -2.78 -11.02
N PHE A 128 2.77 -3.51 -9.91
CA PHE A 128 1.60 -3.48 -9.03
C PHE A 128 1.39 -2.08 -8.43
N GLY A 129 2.46 -1.42 -7.99
CA GLY A 129 2.41 -0.04 -7.51
C GLY A 129 1.93 0.95 -8.59
N ALA A 130 2.45 0.83 -9.81
CA ALA A 130 1.98 1.64 -10.95
C ALA A 130 0.48 1.40 -11.24
N GLY A 131 0.05 0.13 -11.22
CA GLY A 131 -1.37 -0.24 -11.36
C GLY A 131 -2.25 0.38 -10.27
N ALA A 132 -1.78 0.40 -9.02
CA ALA A 132 -2.48 1.05 -7.92
C ALA A 132 -2.62 2.57 -8.14
N LEU A 133 -1.56 3.24 -8.60
CA LEU A 133 -1.59 4.67 -8.94
C LEU A 133 -2.56 4.96 -10.10
N LEU A 134 -2.60 4.10 -11.12
CA LEU A 134 -3.55 4.23 -12.22
C LEU A 134 -5.01 4.11 -11.75
N LEU A 135 -5.30 3.17 -10.86
CA LEU A 135 -6.64 3.01 -10.27
C LEU A 135 -7.01 4.20 -9.38
N ASN A 136 -6.08 4.70 -8.58
CA ASN A 136 -6.28 5.92 -7.79
C ASN A 136 -6.54 7.13 -8.69
N TRP A 137 -5.80 7.27 -9.78
CA TRP A 137 -6.07 8.31 -10.79
C TRP A 137 -7.51 8.24 -11.32
N LYS A 138 -7.98 7.04 -11.68
CA LYS A 138 -9.38 6.82 -12.12
C LYS A 138 -10.39 7.18 -11.04
N ALA A 139 -10.11 6.88 -9.78
CA ALA A 139 -10.95 7.29 -8.66
C ALA A 139 -10.97 8.83 -8.51
N PHE A 140 -9.82 9.51 -8.62
CA PHE A 140 -9.73 10.96 -8.51
C PHE A 140 -10.51 11.69 -9.61
N GLN A 141 -10.54 11.13 -10.84
CA GLN A 141 -11.36 11.66 -11.93
C GLN A 141 -12.86 11.68 -11.58
N LEU A 142 -13.32 10.71 -10.79
CA LEU A 142 -14.72 10.63 -10.36
C LEU A 142 -15.01 11.47 -9.12
N ILE A 143 -14.04 11.62 -8.20
CA ILE A 143 -14.20 12.41 -6.96
C ILE A 143 -14.13 13.89 -7.25
N ALA A 144 -13.21 14.32 -8.12
CA ALA A 144 -12.92 15.71 -8.41
C ALA A 144 -12.88 15.99 -9.92
N PRO A 145 -14.02 15.79 -10.66
CA PRO A 145 -14.03 15.85 -12.13
C PRO A 145 -13.64 17.23 -12.67
N GLN A 146 -13.98 18.31 -11.95
CA GLN A 146 -13.74 19.70 -12.35
C GLN A 146 -12.42 20.29 -11.82
N LYS A 147 -11.63 19.51 -11.03
CA LYS A 147 -10.41 19.99 -10.37
C LYS A 147 -9.17 19.23 -10.85
N PRO A 148 -8.69 19.42 -12.10
CA PRO A 148 -7.56 18.67 -12.65
C PRO A 148 -6.26 18.87 -11.86
N THR A 149 -5.97 20.09 -11.37
CA THR A 149 -4.78 20.36 -10.55
C THR A 149 -4.81 19.60 -9.22
N LEU A 150 -5.97 19.47 -8.58
CA LEU A 150 -6.16 18.64 -7.39
C LEU A 150 -5.83 17.17 -7.67
N ARG A 151 -6.39 16.62 -8.75
CA ARG A 151 -6.14 15.22 -9.13
C ARG A 151 -4.66 14.93 -9.34
N ILE A 152 -3.98 15.80 -10.09
CA ILE A 152 -2.54 15.69 -10.37
C ILE A 152 -1.73 15.81 -9.08
N ALA A 153 -1.99 16.82 -8.25
CA ALA A 153 -1.28 17.02 -7.01
C ALA A 153 -1.45 15.83 -6.05
N SER A 154 -2.67 15.26 -5.97
CA SER A 154 -2.95 14.08 -5.15
C SER A 154 -2.23 12.83 -5.65
N LEU A 155 -2.20 12.61 -6.97
CA LEU A 155 -1.48 11.51 -7.58
C LEU A 155 0.03 11.67 -7.38
N THR A 156 0.56 12.89 -7.54
CA THR A 156 1.96 13.21 -7.31
C THR A 156 2.36 12.88 -5.88
N LEU A 157 1.57 13.31 -4.89
CA LEU A 157 1.84 13.00 -3.49
C LEU A 157 1.90 11.48 -3.29
N ALA A 158 0.89 10.73 -3.72
CA ALA A 158 0.84 9.28 -3.57
C ALA A 158 2.03 8.58 -4.23
N ALA A 159 2.38 8.99 -5.46
CA ALA A 159 3.40 8.35 -6.28
C ALA A 159 4.83 8.56 -5.77
N LEU A 160 5.09 9.70 -5.11
CA LEU A 160 6.44 10.12 -4.75
C LEU A 160 6.74 10.02 -3.24
N ILE A 161 5.86 9.46 -2.41
CA ILE A 161 6.16 9.14 -1.01
C ILE A 161 7.36 8.18 -0.97
N PRO A 162 8.50 8.53 -0.33
CA PRO A 162 9.69 7.68 -0.30
C PRO A 162 9.42 6.26 0.20
N GLN A 163 8.61 6.12 1.25
CA GLN A 163 8.26 4.80 1.77
C GLN A 163 7.40 3.99 0.79
N TYR A 164 6.49 4.63 0.06
CA TYR A 164 5.72 3.96 -0.99
C TYR A 164 6.63 3.40 -2.08
N LEU A 165 7.54 4.23 -2.58
CA LEU A 165 8.52 3.83 -3.59
C LEU A 165 9.39 2.67 -3.12
N HIS A 166 9.90 2.74 -1.88
CA HIS A 166 10.71 1.68 -1.28
C HIS A 166 9.95 0.34 -1.18
N ILE A 167 8.71 0.36 -0.67
CA ILE A 167 7.91 -0.88 -0.52
C ILE A 167 7.48 -1.44 -1.88
N MET A 168 7.10 -0.58 -2.83
CA MET A 168 6.76 -1.03 -4.19
C MET A 168 7.97 -1.57 -4.95
N SER A 169 9.19 -1.27 -4.53
CA SER A 169 10.45 -1.75 -5.13
C SER A 169 11.11 -2.89 -4.34
N SER A 170 10.43 -3.52 -3.41
CA SER A 170 10.91 -4.66 -2.61
C SER A 170 10.09 -5.92 -2.88
N VAL A 171 10.63 -7.11 -2.57
CA VAL A 171 9.85 -8.36 -2.65
C VAL A 171 8.94 -8.46 -1.44
N SER A 172 7.69 -8.04 -1.60
CA SER A 172 6.69 -8.01 -0.54
C SER A 172 5.27 -8.16 -1.10
N ASN A 173 4.39 -8.79 -0.33
CA ASN A 173 2.97 -8.87 -0.65
C ASN A 173 2.21 -7.54 -0.42
N ASP A 174 2.88 -6.51 0.14
CA ASP A 174 2.33 -5.16 0.32
C ASP A 174 1.92 -4.52 -1.01
N ALA A 175 2.70 -4.73 -2.07
CA ALA A 175 2.41 -4.15 -3.38
C ALA A 175 1.11 -4.69 -3.98
N LEU A 176 0.88 -6.01 -3.90
CA LEU A 176 -0.36 -6.62 -4.35
C LEU A 176 -1.55 -6.22 -3.47
N GLY A 177 -1.35 -6.11 -2.15
CA GLY A 177 -2.37 -5.60 -1.22
C GLY A 177 -2.74 -4.15 -1.52
N THR A 178 -1.76 -3.31 -1.86
CA THR A 178 -1.98 -1.91 -2.26
C THR A 178 -2.77 -1.81 -3.56
N LEU A 179 -2.45 -2.65 -4.55
CA LEU A 179 -3.22 -2.73 -5.80
C LEU A 179 -4.67 -3.15 -5.55
N ALA A 180 -4.88 -4.16 -4.69
CA ALA A 180 -6.21 -4.63 -4.30
C ALA A 180 -7.03 -3.53 -3.59
N GLY A 181 -6.40 -2.81 -2.66
CA GLY A 181 -7.03 -1.67 -1.99
C GLY A 181 -7.42 -0.55 -2.95
N ALA A 182 -6.52 -0.18 -3.88
CA ALA A 182 -6.80 0.81 -4.91
C ALA A 182 -7.93 0.38 -5.86
N LEU A 183 -8.01 -0.91 -6.21
CA LEU A 183 -9.10 -1.46 -7.01
C LEU A 183 -10.44 -1.32 -6.28
N LEU A 184 -10.51 -1.72 -5.01
CA LEU A 184 -11.73 -1.58 -4.20
C LEU A 184 -12.12 -0.11 -4.05
N PHE A 185 -11.17 0.79 -3.81
CA PHE A 185 -11.42 2.23 -3.73
C PHE A 185 -12.00 2.77 -5.03
N TYR A 186 -11.36 2.50 -6.17
CA TYR A 186 -11.85 2.95 -7.48
C TYR A 186 -13.26 2.44 -7.78
N LEU A 187 -13.49 1.13 -7.60
CA LEU A 187 -14.80 0.53 -7.89
C LEU A 187 -15.89 1.05 -6.94
N THR A 188 -15.56 1.33 -5.68
CA THR A 188 -16.48 1.96 -4.71
C THR A 188 -16.91 3.34 -5.18
N VAL A 189 -15.95 4.19 -5.52
CA VAL A 189 -16.23 5.54 -6.02
C VAL A 189 -17.04 5.47 -7.32
N ARG A 190 -16.69 4.55 -8.22
CA ARG A 190 -17.42 4.34 -9.48
C ARG A 190 -18.87 3.88 -9.23
N MET A 191 -19.08 2.95 -8.31
CA MET A 191 -20.43 2.47 -7.91
C MET A 191 -21.31 3.63 -7.44
N ILE A 192 -20.76 4.52 -6.63
CA ILE A 192 -21.48 5.70 -6.12
C ILE A 192 -21.78 6.67 -7.28
N SER A 193 -20.78 7.03 -8.08
CA SER A 193 -20.89 8.00 -9.16
C SER A 193 -21.85 7.55 -10.27
N THR A 194 -21.85 6.26 -10.62
CA THR A 194 -22.74 5.71 -11.65
C THR A 194 -24.08 5.22 -11.13
N ARG A 195 -24.25 5.23 -9.81
CA ARG A 195 -25.45 4.67 -9.13
C ARG A 195 -25.75 3.23 -9.53
N SER A 196 -24.74 2.44 -9.86
CA SER A 196 -24.87 1.08 -10.37
C SER A 196 -25.09 0.06 -9.27
N ASN A 197 -26.25 -0.60 -9.27
CA ASN A 197 -26.50 -1.73 -8.37
C ASN A 197 -25.70 -2.98 -8.80
N LEU A 198 -25.47 -3.19 -10.10
CA LEU A 198 -24.67 -4.31 -10.59
C LEU A 198 -23.24 -4.28 -10.03
N LEU A 199 -22.61 -3.08 -9.96
CA LEU A 199 -21.30 -2.95 -9.35
C LEU A 199 -21.31 -3.32 -7.86
N SER A 200 -22.40 -3.09 -7.12
CA SER A 200 -22.51 -3.52 -5.72
C SER A 200 -22.39 -5.04 -5.60
N PHE A 201 -23.05 -5.81 -6.48
CA PHE A 201 -22.98 -7.27 -6.48
C PHE A 201 -21.57 -7.79 -6.82
N ILE A 202 -20.85 -7.12 -7.71
CA ILE A 202 -19.46 -7.48 -8.05
C ILE A 202 -18.50 -7.12 -6.91
N LEU A 203 -18.75 -6.01 -6.23
CA LEU A 203 -17.89 -5.52 -5.15
C LEU A 203 -17.95 -6.39 -3.89
N ILE A 204 -19.09 -6.99 -3.57
CA ILE A 204 -19.22 -7.87 -2.39
C ILE A 204 -18.21 -9.02 -2.44
N PRO A 205 -18.19 -9.89 -3.48
CA PRO A 205 -17.20 -10.95 -3.55
C PRO A 205 -15.76 -10.44 -3.59
N LEU A 206 -15.49 -9.36 -4.33
CA LEU A 206 -14.14 -8.79 -4.38
C LEU A 206 -13.67 -8.29 -3.02
N ALA A 207 -14.55 -7.66 -2.22
CA ALA A 207 -14.24 -7.20 -0.88
C ALA A 207 -13.93 -8.34 0.11
N ILE A 208 -14.38 -9.56 -0.17
CA ILE A 208 -14.07 -10.76 0.60
C ILE A 208 -12.80 -11.44 0.07
N ILE A 209 -12.73 -11.65 -1.23
CA ILE A 209 -11.65 -12.42 -1.87
C ILE A 209 -10.32 -11.69 -1.79
N LEU A 210 -10.29 -10.39 -2.12
CA LEU A 210 -9.03 -9.66 -2.21
C LEU A 210 -8.24 -9.62 -0.90
N PRO A 211 -8.81 -9.24 0.27
CA PRO A 211 -8.02 -9.25 1.51
C PRO A 211 -7.56 -10.66 1.91
N LEU A 212 -8.40 -11.69 1.71
CA LEU A 212 -8.08 -13.06 2.07
C LEU A 212 -7.03 -13.71 1.15
N THR A 213 -6.89 -13.22 -0.06
CA THR A 213 -5.93 -13.78 -1.03
C THR A 213 -4.67 -12.95 -1.18
N THR A 214 -4.75 -11.60 -1.03
CA THR A 214 -3.61 -10.70 -1.26
C THR A 214 -2.90 -10.29 0.03
N LYS A 215 -3.60 -9.54 0.91
CA LYS A 215 -3.08 -9.11 2.21
C LYS A 215 -4.20 -8.66 3.15
N LEU A 216 -4.12 -9.06 4.41
CA LEU A 216 -5.15 -8.72 5.42
C LEU A 216 -5.24 -7.20 5.71
N THR A 217 -4.23 -6.41 5.38
CA THR A 217 -4.29 -4.93 5.48
C THR A 217 -5.31 -4.29 4.53
N VAL A 218 -5.90 -5.04 3.60
CA VAL A 218 -7.02 -4.62 2.72
C VAL A 218 -8.38 -4.72 3.44
N LEU A 219 -8.50 -5.51 4.52
CA LEU A 219 -9.76 -5.70 5.26
C LEU A 219 -10.44 -4.40 5.70
N PRO A 220 -9.75 -3.35 6.17
CA PRO A 220 -10.39 -2.09 6.54
C PRO A 220 -11.08 -1.41 5.36
N VAL A 221 -10.46 -1.46 4.16
CA VAL A 221 -11.07 -0.94 2.93
C VAL A 221 -12.34 -1.73 2.60
N SER A 222 -12.29 -3.05 2.74
CA SER A 222 -13.46 -3.93 2.55
C SER A 222 -14.57 -3.63 3.55
N ALA A 223 -14.24 -3.44 4.82
CA ALA A 223 -15.20 -3.10 5.86
C ALA A 223 -15.91 -1.76 5.58
N ALA A 224 -15.16 -0.73 5.19
CA ALA A 224 -15.72 0.55 4.75
C ALA A 224 -16.64 0.37 3.53
N LEU A 225 -16.24 -0.46 2.56
CA LEU A 225 -17.05 -0.77 1.39
C LEU A 225 -18.38 -1.45 1.76
N PHE A 226 -18.37 -2.42 2.69
CA PHE A 226 -19.62 -3.04 3.17
C PHE A 226 -20.55 -2.03 3.83
N MET A 227 -20.03 -1.11 4.63
CA MET A 227 -20.83 -0.01 5.21
C MET A 227 -21.42 0.89 4.11
N ILE A 228 -20.66 1.21 3.08
CA ILE A 228 -21.10 2.05 1.96
C ILE A 228 -22.17 1.33 1.12
N ILE A 229 -22.00 0.04 0.83
CA ILE A 229 -22.99 -0.76 0.11
C ILE A 229 -24.28 -0.84 0.95
N GLY A 230 -24.19 -1.17 2.24
CA GLY A 230 -25.34 -1.21 3.15
C GLY A 230 -26.08 0.13 3.18
N TRP A 231 -25.36 1.24 3.30
CA TRP A 231 -25.92 2.57 3.23
C TRP A 231 -26.64 2.86 1.89
N THR A 232 -25.98 2.60 0.76
CA THR A 232 -26.56 2.85 -0.56
C THR A 232 -27.80 1.99 -0.83
N TRP A 233 -27.82 0.76 -0.39
CA TRP A 233 -28.97 -0.14 -0.54
C TRP A 233 -30.12 0.22 0.38
N PHE A 234 -29.84 0.60 1.62
CA PHE A 234 -30.85 1.08 2.55
C PHE A 234 -31.70 2.23 1.97
N TYR A 235 -31.03 3.17 1.30
CA TYR A 235 -31.73 4.31 0.69
C TYR A 235 -32.35 4.02 -0.69
N ARG A 236 -31.86 3.04 -1.45
CA ARG A 236 -32.28 2.80 -2.83
C ARG A 236 -33.27 1.66 -2.99
N MET A 237 -33.32 0.73 -2.05
CA MET A 237 -34.20 -0.45 -2.11
C MET A 237 -35.25 -0.41 -0.99
N PRO A 238 -36.46 0.07 -1.27
CA PRO A 238 -37.53 0.25 -0.27
C PRO A 238 -38.04 -1.07 0.34
N GLN A 239 -37.77 -2.20 -0.29
CA GLN A 239 -38.13 -3.52 0.24
C GLN A 239 -36.86 -4.18 0.78
N LYS A 240 -36.85 -4.60 2.04
CA LYS A 240 -35.73 -5.27 2.75
C LYS A 240 -35.07 -6.48 2.03
N ARG A 241 -35.42 -6.72 0.77
CA ARG A 241 -34.85 -7.78 -0.10
C ARG A 241 -33.36 -7.72 -0.25
N TRP A 242 -32.75 -6.52 -0.19
CA TRP A 242 -31.30 -6.35 -0.24
C TRP A 242 -30.56 -7.08 0.88
N LEU A 243 -31.15 -7.15 2.10
CA LEU A 243 -30.58 -7.90 3.24
C LEU A 243 -30.46 -9.39 2.91
N VAL A 244 -31.49 -9.95 2.27
CA VAL A 244 -31.49 -11.36 1.87
C VAL A 244 -30.48 -11.62 0.76
N TYR A 245 -30.44 -10.78 -0.29
CA TYR A 245 -29.50 -10.96 -1.39
C TYR A 245 -28.05 -10.75 -0.97
N SER A 246 -27.76 -9.76 -0.11
CA SER A 246 -26.40 -9.58 0.42
C SER A 246 -25.97 -10.73 1.32
N GLY A 247 -26.85 -11.18 2.20
CA GLY A 247 -26.58 -12.34 3.06
C GLY A 247 -26.30 -13.60 2.24
N LEU A 248 -27.14 -13.90 1.23
CA LEU A 248 -26.93 -15.02 0.33
C LEU A 248 -25.64 -14.90 -0.49
N ALA A 249 -25.32 -13.70 -1.00
CA ALA A 249 -24.07 -13.47 -1.75
C ALA A 249 -22.85 -13.69 -0.85
N VAL A 250 -22.84 -13.15 0.37
CA VAL A 250 -21.76 -13.35 1.34
C VAL A 250 -21.59 -14.83 1.67
N LEU A 251 -22.69 -15.54 2.01
CA LEU A 251 -22.64 -16.96 2.32
C LEU A 251 -22.15 -17.82 1.14
N PHE A 252 -22.61 -17.51 -0.07
CA PHE A 252 -22.20 -18.20 -1.28
C PHE A 252 -20.69 -18.04 -1.53
N PHE A 253 -20.17 -16.82 -1.48
CA PHE A 253 -18.75 -16.56 -1.74
C PHE A 253 -17.85 -17.05 -0.60
N VAL A 254 -18.25 -16.90 0.66
CA VAL A 254 -17.51 -17.50 1.79
C VAL A 254 -17.48 -19.02 1.66
N GLY A 255 -18.60 -19.64 1.25
CA GLY A 255 -18.67 -21.07 0.98
C GLY A 255 -17.73 -21.53 -0.14
N ILE A 256 -17.70 -20.82 -1.27
CA ILE A 256 -16.78 -21.11 -2.38
C ILE A 256 -15.31 -20.99 -1.93
N ILE A 257 -14.94 -19.89 -1.25
CA ILE A 257 -13.57 -19.68 -0.81
C ILE A 257 -13.18 -20.72 0.26
N TYR A 258 -14.09 -21.07 1.16
CA TYR A 258 -13.86 -22.15 2.13
C TYR A 258 -13.64 -23.50 1.45
N PHE A 259 -14.40 -23.80 0.40
CA PHE A 259 -14.26 -25.05 -0.35
C PHE A 259 -12.93 -25.12 -1.13
N ILE A 260 -12.53 -24.00 -1.77
CA ILE A 260 -11.31 -23.95 -2.60
C ILE A 260 -10.05 -23.83 -1.73
N PHE A 261 -10.10 -23.05 -0.65
CA PHE A 261 -8.95 -22.71 0.19
C PHE A 261 -9.23 -22.85 1.68
N PRO A 262 -9.55 -24.06 2.19
CA PRO A 262 -10.00 -24.24 3.57
C PRO A 262 -8.94 -23.80 4.59
N GLU A 263 -7.66 -24.14 4.37
CA GLU A 263 -6.58 -23.78 5.29
C GLU A 263 -6.25 -22.29 5.26
N THR A 264 -6.35 -21.65 4.11
CA THR A 264 -6.16 -20.18 3.98
C THR A 264 -7.23 -19.43 4.78
N ILE A 265 -8.49 -19.89 4.74
CA ILE A 265 -9.56 -19.25 5.52
C ILE A 265 -9.41 -19.51 7.01
N LYS A 266 -9.11 -20.72 7.43
CA LYS A 266 -8.88 -21.03 8.84
C LYS A 266 -7.78 -20.16 9.41
N THR A 267 -6.65 -20.05 8.70
CA THR A 267 -5.49 -19.22 9.11
C THR A 267 -5.88 -17.74 9.13
N ALA A 268 -6.53 -17.24 8.08
CA ALA A 268 -6.95 -15.84 8.00
C ALA A 268 -8.00 -15.48 9.07
N LEU A 269 -8.99 -16.35 9.30
CA LEU A 269 -9.99 -16.13 10.36
C LEU A 269 -9.36 -16.17 11.75
N GLY A 270 -8.44 -17.10 12.01
CA GLY A 270 -7.67 -17.16 13.25
C GLY A 270 -6.87 -15.88 13.48
N GLU A 271 -6.15 -15.41 12.48
CA GLU A 271 -5.37 -14.17 12.54
C GLU A 271 -6.25 -12.93 12.75
N VAL A 272 -7.36 -12.82 11.99
CA VAL A 272 -8.32 -11.71 12.14
C VAL A 272 -8.94 -11.73 13.53
N THR A 273 -9.38 -12.92 14.01
CA THR A 273 -9.97 -13.06 15.34
C THR A 273 -8.97 -12.67 16.42
N TRP A 274 -7.74 -13.16 16.31
CA TRP A 274 -6.68 -12.80 17.24
C TRP A 274 -6.41 -11.29 17.24
N ARG A 275 -6.29 -10.65 16.09
CA ARG A 275 -6.06 -9.20 15.96
C ARG A 275 -7.22 -8.36 16.47
N LEU A 276 -8.47 -8.84 16.31
CA LEU A 276 -9.65 -8.11 16.78
C LEU A 276 -9.86 -8.22 18.30
N PHE A 277 -9.57 -9.36 18.89
CA PHE A 277 -9.93 -9.65 20.29
C PHE A 277 -8.76 -9.71 21.26
N SER A 278 -7.51 -9.87 20.78
CA SER A 278 -6.35 -9.80 21.66
C SER A 278 -6.06 -8.35 22.07
N LEU A 279 -5.78 -8.17 23.35
CA LEU A 279 -5.25 -6.94 23.91
C LEU A 279 -3.84 -7.21 24.41
N ARG A 280 -2.98 -6.20 24.33
CA ARG A 280 -1.63 -6.30 24.88
C ARG A 280 -1.71 -6.55 26.39
N LYS A 281 -1.01 -7.60 26.88
CA LYS A 281 -0.98 -7.97 28.31
C LYS A 281 -0.31 -6.92 29.20
N SER A 282 0.62 -6.12 28.66
CA SER A 282 1.46 -5.15 29.38
C SER A 282 0.90 -3.74 29.33
N GLY A 283 -0.37 -3.50 29.51
CA GLY A 283 -0.94 -2.15 29.58
C GLY A 283 -0.56 -1.16 28.45
N ILE A 284 -1.36 -0.13 28.23
CA ILE A 284 -1.08 0.94 27.27
C ILE A 284 -0.57 2.15 28.06
N THR A 285 0.73 2.43 27.97
CA THR A 285 1.37 3.61 28.57
C THR A 285 1.46 4.76 27.57
N SER A 286 1.67 5.99 28.04
CA SER A 286 1.92 7.17 27.20
C SER A 286 3.14 6.99 26.29
N ASP A 287 4.22 6.42 26.82
CA ASP A 287 5.45 6.15 26.06
C ASP A 287 5.21 5.13 24.93
N TYR A 288 4.41 4.12 25.24
CA TYR A 288 4.01 3.14 24.21
C TYR A 288 3.16 3.76 23.09
N LEU A 289 2.21 4.62 23.45
CA LEU A 289 1.41 5.35 22.45
C LEU A 289 2.29 6.26 21.59
N ARG A 290 3.25 6.95 22.21
CA ARG A 290 4.22 7.79 21.50
C ARG A 290 5.05 6.96 20.53
N LEU A 291 5.58 5.83 21.00
CA LEU A 291 6.37 4.91 20.16
C LEU A 291 5.59 4.43 18.93
N ILE A 292 4.35 3.95 19.11
CA ILE A 292 3.49 3.49 18.01
C ILE A 292 3.20 4.63 17.02
N THR A 293 2.85 5.80 17.55
CA THR A 293 2.52 6.97 16.73
C THR A 293 3.73 7.39 15.90
N ASP A 294 4.90 7.49 16.51
CA ASP A 294 6.15 7.80 15.79
C ASP A 294 6.45 6.75 14.72
N GLN A 295 6.29 5.47 15.05
CA GLN A 295 6.54 4.38 14.12
C GLN A 295 5.57 4.42 12.92
N ILE A 296 4.26 4.65 13.13
CA ILE A 296 3.29 4.75 12.04
C ILE A 296 3.64 5.95 11.15
N ILE A 297 3.87 7.12 11.75
CA ILE A 297 4.12 8.36 11.02
C ILE A 297 5.43 8.28 10.24
N SER A 298 6.53 7.90 10.89
CA SER A 298 7.85 7.86 10.26
C SER A 298 7.91 6.84 9.13
N THR A 299 7.32 5.64 9.33
CA THR A 299 7.27 4.59 8.30
C THR A 299 6.15 4.77 7.26
N TYR A 300 5.31 5.79 7.38
CA TYR A 300 4.42 6.23 6.30
C TYR A 300 5.15 7.11 5.30
N TRP A 301 5.96 8.05 5.79
CA TRP A 301 6.63 9.03 4.94
C TRP A 301 7.94 8.54 4.36
N GLY A 302 8.85 8.00 5.17
CA GLY A 302 10.15 7.60 4.68
C GLY A 302 11.09 7.13 5.77
N LYS A 303 10.85 5.90 6.26
CA LYS A 303 11.76 5.17 7.12
C LYS A 303 12.00 3.81 6.48
N VAL A 304 13.02 3.76 5.64
CA VAL A 304 13.32 2.66 4.70
C VAL A 304 14.29 1.64 5.29
N GLY A 305 14.55 0.59 4.54
CA GLY A 305 15.27 -0.56 5.05
C GLY A 305 14.45 -1.28 6.13
N TRP A 306 15.11 -1.95 7.01
CA TRP A 306 14.45 -2.49 8.20
C TRP A 306 14.22 -1.39 9.26
N ILE A 307 13.71 -0.23 8.86
CA ILE A 307 13.53 0.93 9.75
C ILE A 307 14.89 1.56 10.15
N ALA A 308 15.93 1.28 9.38
CA ALA A 308 17.30 1.72 9.68
C ALA A 308 17.60 3.15 9.18
N VAL A 309 17.03 3.54 8.05
CA VAL A 309 17.28 4.82 7.39
C VAL A 309 16.01 5.65 7.36
N SER A 310 16.04 6.87 7.90
CA SER A 310 14.87 7.74 8.04
C SER A 310 15.11 9.12 7.41
N LEU A 311 14.04 9.70 6.88
CA LEU A 311 14.02 11.14 6.63
C LEU A 311 14.32 11.91 7.93
N PRO A 312 14.91 13.10 7.86
CA PRO A 312 15.07 13.96 9.02
C PRO A 312 13.75 14.24 9.74
N ALA A 313 13.77 14.27 11.07
CA ALA A 313 12.56 14.41 11.87
C ALA A 313 11.74 15.66 11.50
N PHE A 314 12.40 16.79 11.20
CA PHE A 314 11.70 18.01 10.78
C PHE A 314 10.95 17.85 9.46
N VAL A 315 11.47 17.05 8.51
CA VAL A 315 10.77 16.74 7.23
C VAL A 315 9.54 15.89 7.49
N ILE A 316 9.66 14.88 8.38
CA ILE A 316 8.52 14.03 8.77
C ILE A 316 7.43 14.88 9.45
N ILE A 317 7.81 15.79 10.34
CA ILE A 317 6.88 16.71 11.02
C ILE A 317 6.21 17.63 9.99
N LEU A 318 6.96 18.19 9.05
CA LEU A 318 6.43 19.07 8.00
C LEU A 318 5.41 18.34 7.11
N LEU A 319 5.75 17.14 6.62
CA LEU A 319 4.87 16.31 5.80
C LEU A 319 3.61 15.89 6.56
N THR A 320 3.76 15.50 7.82
CA THR A 320 2.64 15.12 8.68
C THR A 320 1.71 16.31 8.94
N SER A 321 2.28 17.47 9.25
CA SER A 321 1.52 18.70 9.45
C SER A 321 0.78 19.11 8.18
N PHE A 322 1.46 19.06 7.03
CA PHE A 322 0.82 19.28 5.72
C PHE A 322 -0.37 18.34 5.52
N GLY A 323 -0.19 17.04 5.76
CA GLY A 323 -1.26 16.06 5.60
C GLY A 323 -2.43 16.29 6.56
N LEU A 324 -2.16 16.46 7.85
CA LEU A 324 -3.20 16.65 8.88
C LEU A 324 -3.99 17.95 8.67
N ILE A 325 -3.31 19.06 8.40
CA ILE A 325 -3.97 20.34 8.12
C ILE A 325 -4.86 20.21 6.88
N GLY A 326 -4.35 19.60 5.80
CA GLY A 326 -5.15 19.36 4.60
C GLY A 326 -6.40 18.51 4.86
N ILE A 327 -6.28 17.44 5.64
CA ILE A 327 -7.42 16.60 6.05
C ILE A 327 -8.44 17.40 6.84
N ILE A 328 -8.01 18.20 7.83
CA ILE A 328 -8.90 19.03 8.65
C ILE A 328 -9.61 20.07 7.77
N MET A 329 -8.88 20.75 6.90
CA MET A 329 -9.46 21.76 5.99
C MET A 329 -10.49 21.13 5.03
N ASN A 330 -10.21 19.94 4.48
CA ASN A 330 -11.17 19.21 3.66
C ASN A 330 -12.44 18.86 4.46
N ALA A 331 -12.31 18.36 5.70
CA ALA A 331 -13.46 18.07 6.56
C ALA A 331 -14.33 19.31 6.80
N LEU A 332 -13.70 20.43 7.13
CA LEU A 332 -14.41 21.70 7.35
C LEU A 332 -15.11 22.20 6.07
N HIS A 333 -14.43 22.08 4.93
CA HIS A 333 -15.03 22.41 3.64
C HIS A 333 -16.24 21.53 3.34
N LEU A 334 -16.13 20.23 3.52
CA LEU A 334 -17.21 19.27 3.26
C LEU A 334 -18.42 19.50 4.17
N ILE A 335 -18.22 19.84 5.45
CA ILE A 335 -19.30 20.18 6.39
C ILE A 335 -20.06 21.42 5.92
N ARG A 336 -19.35 22.44 5.42
CA ARG A 336 -19.94 23.70 4.95
C ARG A 336 -20.72 23.56 3.64
N THR A 337 -20.26 22.68 2.73
CA THR A 337 -20.75 22.59 1.34
C THR A 337 -21.61 21.35 1.07
N LYS A 338 -21.84 20.50 2.07
CA LYS A 338 -22.45 19.15 1.93
C LYS A 338 -23.72 19.08 1.06
N SER A 339 -24.60 20.10 1.15
CA SER A 339 -25.86 20.11 0.39
C SER A 339 -25.69 20.57 -1.07
N GLN A 340 -24.56 21.15 -1.41
CA GLN A 340 -24.30 21.77 -2.71
C GLN A 340 -23.27 20.98 -3.55
N ASP A 341 -22.47 20.09 -2.95
CA ASP A 341 -21.46 19.33 -3.67
C ASP A 341 -22.09 18.08 -4.33
N PRO A 342 -22.13 18.01 -5.67
CA PRO A 342 -22.63 16.82 -6.39
C PRO A 342 -21.83 15.55 -6.07
N GLN A 343 -20.60 15.68 -5.62
CA GLN A 343 -19.69 14.60 -5.30
C GLN A 343 -19.67 14.26 -3.78
N PHE A 344 -20.56 14.83 -3.00
CA PHE A 344 -20.60 14.65 -1.53
C PHE A 344 -20.49 13.17 -1.11
N HIS A 345 -21.26 12.29 -1.73
CA HIS A 345 -21.23 10.86 -1.37
C HIS A 345 -19.90 10.17 -1.70
N THR A 346 -19.21 10.60 -2.77
CA THR A 346 -17.87 10.07 -3.10
C THR A 346 -16.82 10.54 -2.09
N TRP A 347 -16.95 11.78 -1.59
CA TRP A 347 -16.11 12.29 -0.51
C TRP A 347 -16.34 11.54 0.79
N ILE A 348 -17.61 11.29 1.18
CA ILE A 348 -17.92 10.49 2.37
C ILE A 348 -17.33 9.08 2.27
N ALA A 349 -17.44 8.42 1.10
CA ALA A 349 -16.84 7.11 0.89
C ALA A 349 -15.31 7.16 1.02
N THR A 350 -14.67 8.20 0.48
CA THR A 350 -13.22 8.43 0.60
C THR A 350 -12.82 8.57 2.08
N TRP A 351 -13.57 9.34 2.86
CA TRP A 351 -13.37 9.48 4.30
C TRP A 351 -13.55 8.16 5.06
N LEU A 352 -14.59 7.40 4.78
CA LEU A 352 -14.84 6.11 5.43
C LEU A 352 -13.70 5.14 5.20
N ILE A 353 -13.19 5.03 3.97
CA ILE A 353 -12.04 4.18 3.63
C ILE A 353 -10.79 4.63 4.38
N ALA A 354 -10.48 5.92 4.38
CA ALA A 354 -9.33 6.48 5.08
C ALA A 354 -9.41 6.21 6.59
N LEU A 355 -10.54 6.55 7.22
CA LEU A 355 -10.75 6.40 8.66
C LEU A 355 -10.72 4.93 9.09
N ALA A 356 -11.39 4.03 8.36
CA ALA A 356 -11.37 2.60 8.65
C ALA A 356 -9.93 2.04 8.61
N THR A 357 -9.12 2.48 7.62
CA THR A 357 -7.74 2.02 7.48
C THR A 357 -6.85 2.59 8.59
N ILE A 358 -6.98 3.88 8.93
CA ILE A 358 -6.26 4.50 10.04
C ILE A 358 -6.60 3.81 11.36
N ALA A 359 -7.89 3.59 11.63
CA ALA A 359 -8.36 2.93 12.85
C ALA A 359 -7.83 1.50 12.98
N ALA A 360 -7.79 0.74 11.87
CA ALA A 360 -7.26 -0.62 11.87
C ALA A 360 -5.75 -0.66 12.11
N VAL A 361 -4.97 0.26 11.51
CA VAL A 361 -3.52 0.36 11.71
C VAL A 361 -3.21 0.78 13.16
N ALA A 362 -3.94 1.75 13.69
CA ALA A 362 -3.82 2.14 15.10
C ALA A 362 -4.17 0.97 16.02
N ARG A 363 -5.28 0.27 15.75
CA ARG A 363 -5.68 -0.94 16.51
C ARG A 363 -4.61 -2.03 16.47
N ASN A 364 -4.04 -2.31 15.29
CA ASN A 364 -2.94 -3.27 15.15
C ASN A 364 -1.75 -2.87 16.03
N GLY A 365 -1.38 -1.60 16.05
CA GLY A 365 -0.35 -1.08 16.94
C GLY A 365 -0.64 -1.35 18.41
N LEU A 366 -1.88 -1.12 18.83
CA LEU A 366 -2.30 -1.34 20.23
C LEU A 366 -2.31 -2.81 20.64
N THR A 367 -2.42 -3.74 19.70
CA THR A 367 -2.48 -5.19 19.99
C THR A 367 -1.12 -5.87 19.84
N THR A 368 -0.47 -5.70 18.71
CA THR A 368 0.75 -6.46 18.37
C THR A 368 2.04 -5.72 18.69
N GLY A 369 2.00 -4.41 18.77
CA GLY A 369 3.20 -3.57 18.85
C GLY A 369 3.98 -3.46 17.53
N ALA A 370 3.70 -4.33 16.58
CA ALA A 370 4.36 -4.38 15.28
C ALA A 370 3.51 -3.66 14.23
N THR A 371 3.44 -2.32 14.33
CA THR A 371 2.69 -1.51 13.37
C THR A 371 3.62 -0.65 12.53
N GLN A 372 3.25 -0.42 11.29
CA GLN A 372 4.01 0.41 10.36
C GLN A 372 3.06 1.21 9.46
N GLY A 373 3.49 2.41 9.08
CA GLY A 373 2.72 3.29 8.21
C GLY A 373 2.45 2.73 6.80
N ARG A 374 3.30 1.79 6.32
CA ARG A 374 3.06 1.08 5.05
C ARG A 374 1.72 0.33 5.02
N PHE A 375 1.17 -0.04 6.18
CA PHE A 375 -0.14 -0.70 6.26
C PHE A 375 -1.32 0.23 5.89
N LEU A 376 -1.07 1.53 5.75
CA LEU A 376 -2.03 2.51 5.21
C LEU A 376 -2.08 2.53 3.67
N PHE A 377 -1.12 1.92 2.97
CA PHE A 377 -1.02 2.01 1.51
C PHE A 377 -2.19 1.41 0.72
N PRO A 378 -2.95 0.41 1.21
CA PRO A 378 -4.21 0.03 0.55
C PRO A 378 -5.21 1.18 0.40
N ALA A 379 -5.12 2.22 1.24
CA ALA A 379 -5.94 3.44 1.18
C ALA A 379 -5.15 4.69 0.77
N ILE A 380 -3.96 4.55 0.17
CA ILE A 380 -3.07 5.67 -0.16
C ILE A 380 -3.76 6.72 -1.05
N GLY A 381 -4.61 6.29 -1.98
CA GLY A 381 -5.40 7.19 -2.82
C GLY A 381 -6.37 8.02 -2.01
N ALA A 382 -7.14 7.39 -1.12
CA ALA A 382 -8.07 8.10 -0.24
C ALA A 382 -7.33 9.11 0.65
N LEU A 383 -6.21 8.71 1.25
CA LEU A 383 -5.39 9.57 2.10
C LEU A 383 -4.81 10.76 1.32
N SER A 384 -4.18 10.51 0.17
CA SER A 384 -3.53 11.58 -0.60
C SER A 384 -4.50 12.63 -1.13
N ILE A 385 -5.69 12.22 -1.62
CA ILE A 385 -6.66 13.21 -2.09
C ILE A 385 -7.26 14.02 -0.94
N LEU A 386 -7.48 13.43 0.23
CA LEU A 386 -7.94 14.18 1.42
C LEU A 386 -6.88 15.16 1.91
N MET A 387 -5.61 14.76 1.95
CA MET A 387 -4.49 15.63 2.35
C MET A 387 -4.34 16.84 1.44
N VAL A 388 -4.48 16.65 0.13
CA VAL A 388 -4.24 17.71 -0.86
C VAL A 388 -5.46 18.60 -1.07
N SER A 389 -6.67 18.04 -1.00
CA SER A 389 -7.89 18.80 -1.32
C SER A 389 -8.14 19.98 -0.38
N GLY A 390 -7.84 19.82 0.91
CA GLY A 390 -8.00 20.93 1.85
C GLY A 390 -7.14 22.15 1.49
N TRP A 391 -5.90 21.91 1.10
CA TRP A 391 -5.01 22.96 0.61
C TRP A 391 -5.49 23.54 -0.72
N HIS A 392 -5.84 22.67 -1.67
CA HIS A 392 -6.31 23.10 -2.97
C HIS A 392 -7.51 24.05 -2.86
N ASP A 393 -8.50 23.74 -2.01
CA ASP A 393 -9.73 24.51 -1.92
C ASP A 393 -9.59 25.81 -1.10
N THR A 394 -8.48 26.00 -0.39
CA THR A 394 -8.21 27.18 0.43
C THR A 394 -7.15 28.12 -0.16
N LEU A 395 -6.28 27.60 -1.00
CA LEU A 395 -5.23 28.42 -1.63
C LEU A 395 -5.79 29.31 -2.74
N PRO A 396 -5.18 30.49 -2.99
CA PRO A 396 -5.51 31.30 -4.16
C PRO A 396 -5.16 30.58 -5.46
N GLN A 397 -5.89 30.85 -6.55
CA GLN A 397 -5.80 30.13 -7.83
C GLN A 397 -4.35 29.96 -8.33
N ARG A 398 -3.53 31.01 -8.21
CA ARG A 398 -2.11 30.96 -8.64
C ARG A 398 -1.30 29.88 -7.91
N LEU A 399 -1.60 29.62 -6.64
CA LEU A 399 -0.94 28.56 -5.86
C LEU A 399 -1.58 27.21 -6.09
N GLN A 400 -2.89 27.13 -6.34
CA GLN A 400 -3.55 25.89 -6.77
C GLN A 400 -2.90 25.34 -8.06
N ASP A 401 -2.65 26.21 -9.05
CA ASP A 401 -2.05 25.80 -10.32
C ASP A 401 -0.59 25.34 -10.17
N ARG A 402 0.12 25.82 -9.15
CA ARG A 402 1.51 25.44 -8.84
C ARG A 402 1.64 24.27 -7.88
N LEU A 403 0.55 23.88 -7.21
CA LEU A 403 0.58 22.86 -6.16
C LEU A 403 1.19 21.52 -6.64
N PRO A 404 0.86 20.99 -7.84
CA PRO A 404 1.52 19.79 -8.33
C PRO A 404 3.05 19.93 -8.43
N LEU A 405 3.53 21.06 -8.96
CA LEU A 405 4.95 21.32 -9.12
C LEU A 405 5.67 21.45 -7.77
N ILE A 406 5.05 22.13 -6.82
CA ILE A 406 5.59 22.27 -5.45
C ILE A 406 5.75 20.88 -4.82
N ILE A 407 4.73 20.01 -4.93
CA ILE A 407 4.77 18.66 -4.39
C ILE A 407 5.85 17.83 -5.11
N VAL A 408 5.95 17.90 -6.44
CA VAL A 408 7.01 17.20 -7.21
C VAL A 408 8.39 17.59 -6.69
N ILE A 409 8.69 18.89 -6.65
CA ILE A 409 10.03 19.38 -6.25
C ILE A 409 10.35 18.95 -4.82
N PHE A 410 9.40 19.12 -3.89
CA PHE A 410 9.61 18.78 -2.49
C PHE A 410 9.81 17.27 -2.31
N MET A 411 8.96 16.44 -2.93
CA MET A 411 9.07 14.99 -2.80
C MET A 411 10.31 14.43 -3.52
N LEU A 412 10.73 15.01 -4.64
CA LEU A 412 12.02 14.67 -5.27
C LEU A 412 13.20 14.99 -4.35
N ALA A 413 13.19 16.17 -3.71
CA ALA A 413 14.22 16.53 -2.74
C ALA A 413 14.26 15.56 -1.55
N CYS A 414 13.09 15.12 -1.05
CA CYS A 414 12.99 14.09 -0.01
C CYS A 414 13.61 12.75 -0.47
N ASN A 415 13.31 12.28 -1.68
CA ASN A 415 13.82 11.01 -2.19
C ASN A 415 15.34 11.07 -2.43
N ILE A 416 15.81 12.10 -3.12
CA ILE A 416 17.25 12.29 -3.39
C ILE A 416 18.01 12.49 -2.08
N GLY A 417 17.48 13.30 -1.17
CA GLY A 417 18.07 13.51 0.14
C GLY A 417 18.16 12.23 0.97
N LEU A 418 17.10 11.39 0.95
CA LEU A 418 17.10 10.09 1.62
C LEU A 418 18.15 9.14 1.02
N TRP A 419 18.34 9.15 -0.31
CA TRP A 419 19.36 8.37 -0.97
C TRP A 419 20.78 8.84 -0.60
N LEU A 420 21.07 10.14 -0.79
CA LEU A 420 22.42 10.67 -0.64
C LEU A 420 22.89 10.75 0.83
N PHE A 421 21.98 11.12 1.74
CA PHE A 421 22.32 11.36 3.14
C PHE A 421 21.84 10.25 4.09
N GLY A 422 21.11 9.26 3.59
CA GLY A 422 20.62 8.14 4.35
C GLY A 422 21.11 6.80 3.82
N VAL A 423 20.63 6.38 2.65
CA VAL A 423 20.92 5.04 2.10
C VAL A 423 22.40 4.86 1.77
N VAL A 424 23.01 5.81 1.06
CA VAL A 424 24.42 5.70 0.65
C VAL A 424 25.34 5.67 1.87
N PRO A 425 25.27 6.57 2.86
CA PRO A 425 26.12 6.48 4.04
C PRO A 425 25.95 5.18 4.84
N VAL A 426 24.70 4.71 5.01
CA VAL A 426 24.44 3.53 5.84
C VAL A 426 24.92 2.24 5.19
N TYR A 427 24.73 2.09 3.87
CA TYR A 427 24.97 0.82 3.19
C TYR A 427 26.24 0.80 2.33
N TYR A 428 26.81 1.95 1.95
CA TYR A 428 27.92 2.04 0.98
C TYR A 428 29.16 2.80 1.47
N GLN A 429 29.08 3.68 2.48
CA GLN A 429 30.23 4.42 2.98
C GLN A 429 31.41 3.56 3.47
N PRO A 430 31.19 2.41 4.15
CA PRO A 430 32.32 1.56 4.57
C PRO A 430 33.19 1.03 3.42
N PHE A 431 32.84 1.33 2.17
CA PHE A 431 33.54 0.90 0.96
C PHE A 431 34.11 2.07 0.15
N LEU A 432 33.93 3.29 0.64
CA LEU A 432 34.45 4.51 -0.01
C LEU A 432 35.75 5.01 0.67
N ASP A 433 36.09 4.45 1.84
CA ASP A 433 37.34 4.60 2.57
C ASP A 433 38.29 3.42 2.27
#